data_bc7ee4d65d4455eef7210aa72572e961
#
_entry.id   bc7ee4d65d4455eef7210aa72572e961
#
_cell.length_a   1.000
_cell.length_b   1.000
_cell.length_c   1.000
_cell.angle_alpha   90.00
_cell.angle_beta   90.00
_cell.angle_gamma   90.00
#
_symmetry.space_group_name_H-M   'P 1'
#
loop_
_entity.id
_entity.type
_entity.pdbx_description
1 polymer ?
#
loop_
_entity_poly.entity_id
_entity_poly.type
_entity_poly.pdbx_seq_one_letter_code
_entity_poly.pdbx_strand_id
1 'polypeptide(L)'
;NKRPINIAMTTIYSRLNDFKGMVYHLEKVIRSGDFISNDLCNYGFWKCYDQSWSQKDFFEYGQFVEKNLIEYPSDKIIQLSNKKNKKINLGILSADLKTGHSITFFLKTILLNYNKDEIDIYLISNQKDPNTISNEITNLVLEIIDISQLSDLDALNKIRKLNLDIMIDVMGYTSRNRI
;
A
#
# COMPACT_ATOMS: atom_id res chain seq x y z
N ASN A 1 26.50 -15.02 -2.78
CA ASN A 1 25.25 -14.27 -2.81
C ASN A 1 24.99 -13.74 -4.21
N LYS A 2 23.91 -14.18 -4.88
CA LYS A 2 23.55 -13.80 -6.26
C LYS A 2 22.53 -12.67 -6.31
N ARG A 3 21.98 -12.24 -5.15
CA ARG A 3 20.97 -11.20 -5.07
C ARG A 3 21.41 -9.87 -5.72
N PRO A 4 22.59 -9.30 -5.39
CA PRO A 4 23.04 -8.03 -5.98
C PRO A 4 23.10 -8.05 -7.50
N ILE A 5 23.57 -9.18 -8.08
CA ILE A 5 23.66 -9.36 -9.53
C ILE A 5 22.26 -9.39 -10.16
N ASN A 6 21.32 -10.14 -9.58
CA ASN A 6 19.96 -10.23 -10.11
C ASN A 6 19.23 -8.88 -9.98
N ILE A 7 19.41 -8.14 -8.88
CA ILE A 7 18.83 -6.78 -8.74
C ILE A 7 19.42 -5.81 -9.76
N ALA A 8 20.74 -5.85 -10.00
CA ALA A 8 21.34 -5.03 -11.05
C ALA A 8 20.79 -5.38 -12.43
N MET A 9 20.62 -6.66 -12.75
CA MET A 9 20.01 -7.12 -14.00
C MET A 9 18.56 -6.66 -14.13
N THR A 10 17.76 -6.73 -13.06
CA THR A 10 16.39 -6.19 -13.02
C THR A 10 16.38 -4.72 -13.42
N THR A 11 17.30 -3.92 -12.88
CA THR A 11 17.42 -2.49 -13.20
C THR A 11 17.80 -2.27 -14.69
N ILE A 12 18.69 -3.07 -15.23
CA ILE A 12 19.09 -2.99 -16.65
C ILE A 12 17.88 -3.31 -17.55
N TYR A 13 17.20 -4.42 -17.32
CA TYR A 13 16.04 -4.83 -18.10
C TYR A 13 14.87 -3.84 -17.98
N SER A 14 14.69 -3.23 -16.82
CA SER A 14 13.71 -2.13 -16.65
C SER A 14 14.01 -0.95 -17.55
N ARG A 15 15.30 -0.53 -17.66
CA ARG A 15 15.71 0.56 -18.56
C ARG A 15 15.60 0.19 -20.04
N LEU A 16 15.67 -1.08 -20.36
CA LEU A 16 15.49 -1.60 -21.73
C LEU A 16 14.01 -1.84 -22.08
N ASN A 17 13.09 -1.58 -21.15
CA ASN A 17 11.68 -1.95 -21.25
C ASN A 17 11.47 -3.46 -21.53
N ASP A 18 12.39 -4.30 -21.10
CA ASP A 18 12.25 -5.76 -21.17
C ASP A 18 11.62 -6.30 -19.89
N PHE A 19 10.31 -6.32 -19.89
CA PHE A 19 9.50 -6.82 -18.79
C PHE A 19 9.84 -8.28 -18.42
N LYS A 20 10.01 -9.15 -19.41
CA LYS A 20 10.27 -10.58 -19.15
C LYS A 20 11.62 -10.79 -18.48
N GLY A 21 12.66 -10.13 -18.99
CA GLY A 21 13.99 -10.18 -18.38
C GLY A 21 13.99 -9.65 -16.95
N MET A 22 13.28 -8.55 -16.71
CA MET A 22 13.15 -7.96 -15.39
C MET A 22 12.47 -8.92 -14.39
N VAL A 23 11.31 -9.45 -14.73
CA VAL A 23 10.56 -10.39 -13.87
C VAL A 23 11.35 -11.67 -13.62
N TYR A 24 12.04 -12.21 -14.64
CA TYR A 24 12.90 -13.38 -14.51
C TYR A 24 13.99 -13.21 -13.45
N HIS A 25 14.64 -12.06 -13.40
CA HIS A 25 15.68 -11.79 -12.40
C HIS A 25 15.11 -11.54 -11.01
N LEU A 26 13.96 -10.88 -10.89
CA LEU A 26 13.25 -10.77 -9.61
C LEU A 26 12.83 -12.15 -9.08
N GLU A 27 12.28 -12.99 -9.94
CA GLU A 27 11.91 -14.36 -9.55
C GLU A 27 13.09 -15.16 -9.01
N LYS A 28 14.27 -15.02 -9.60
CA LYS A 28 15.50 -15.65 -9.07
C LYS A 28 15.86 -15.15 -7.68
N VAL A 29 15.65 -13.88 -7.39
CA VAL A 29 15.83 -13.32 -6.04
C VAL A 29 14.86 -13.97 -5.07
N ILE A 30 13.57 -13.99 -5.42
CA ILE A 30 12.52 -14.57 -4.56
C ILE A 30 12.78 -16.06 -4.28
N ARG A 31 13.08 -16.84 -5.33
CA ARG A 31 13.34 -18.29 -5.20
C ARG A 31 14.62 -18.61 -4.43
N SER A 32 15.57 -17.69 -4.35
CA SER A 32 16.80 -17.92 -3.58
C SER A 32 16.60 -17.81 -2.06
N GLY A 33 15.48 -17.24 -1.61
CA GLY A 33 15.22 -16.92 -0.20
C GLY A 33 16.01 -15.73 0.34
N ASP A 34 16.89 -15.12 -0.48
CA ASP A 34 17.72 -13.97 -0.12
C ASP A 34 17.08 -12.68 -0.68
N PHE A 35 15.98 -12.27 -0.11
CA PHE A 35 15.20 -11.11 -0.53
C PHE A 35 14.90 -10.19 0.66
N ILE A 36 14.58 -8.95 0.34
CA ILE A 36 14.03 -7.96 1.27
C ILE A 36 12.60 -7.59 0.87
N SER A 37 11.87 -6.92 1.76
CA SER A 37 10.47 -6.49 1.53
C SER A 37 10.27 -5.83 0.17
N ASN A 38 11.18 -4.92 -0.21
CA ASN A 38 11.10 -4.20 -1.48
C ASN A 38 11.21 -5.12 -2.71
N ASP A 39 11.95 -6.23 -2.61
CA ASP A 39 12.06 -7.20 -3.72
C ASP A 39 10.73 -7.94 -3.91
N LEU A 40 10.06 -8.30 -2.81
CA LEU A 40 8.72 -8.90 -2.84
C LEU A 40 7.70 -7.92 -3.42
N CYS A 41 7.66 -6.68 -2.94
CA CYS A 41 6.75 -5.68 -3.46
C CYS A 41 6.96 -5.45 -4.97
N ASN A 42 8.20 -5.30 -5.41
CA ASN A 42 8.52 -5.14 -6.83
C ASN A 42 8.09 -6.34 -7.66
N TYR A 43 8.33 -7.56 -7.18
CA TYR A 43 7.91 -8.76 -7.89
C TYR A 43 6.38 -8.82 -8.02
N GLY A 44 5.64 -8.65 -6.93
CA GLY A 44 4.17 -8.62 -6.95
C GLY A 44 3.62 -7.52 -7.86
N PHE A 45 4.17 -6.31 -7.79
CA PHE A 45 3.79 -5.21 -8.66
C PHE A 45 3.92 -5.56 -10.15
N TRP A 46 5.09 -6.07 -10.56
CA TRP A 46 5.32 -6.40 -11.96
C TRP A 46 4.52 -7.62 -12.43
N LYS A 47 4.24 -8.56 -11.52
CA LYS A 47 3.37 -9.71 -11.86
C LYS A 47 1.92 -9.30 -12.12
N CYS A 48 1.46 -8.14 -11.66
CA CYS A 48 0.15 -7.60 -12.06
C CYS A 48 0.02 -7.36 -13.57
N TYR A 49 1.13 -7.23 -14.30
CA TYR A 49 1.16 -7.08 -15.75
C TYR A 49 1.41 -8.40 -16.50
N ASP A 50 1.61 -9.51 -15.77
CA ASP A 50 1.87 -10.83 -16.36
C ASP A 50 0.55 -11.56 -16.62
N GLN A 51 0.13 -11.60 -17.88
CA GLN A 51 -1.11 -12.25 -18.29
C GLN A 51 -1.14 -13.77 -18.02
N SER A 52 0.00 -14.40 -17.71
CA SER A 52 0.06 -15.81 -17.32
C SER A 52 -0.37 -16.08 -15.89
N TRP A 53 -0.45 -15.04 -15.04
CA TRP A 53 -0.87 -15.17 -13.66
C TRP A 53 -2.39 -15.20 -13.52
N SER A 54 -2.88 -16.27 -12.92
CA SER A 54 -4.28 -16.42 -12.54
C SER A 54 -4.58 -15.75 -11.18
N GLN A 55 -5.86 -15.63 -10.84
CA GLN A 55 -6.28 -15.20 -9.50
C GLN A 55 -5.69 -16.11 -8.40
N LYS A 56 -5.54 -17.40 -8.68
CA LYS A 56 -4.93 -18.36 -7.74
C LYS A 56 -3.47 -18.02 -7.49
N ASP A 57 -2.71 -17.69 -8.55
CA ASP A 57 -1.29 -17.32 -8.40
C ASP A 57 -1.13 -16.06 -7.55
N PHE A 58 -1.99 -15.05 -7.74
CA PHE A 58 -2.01 -13.85 -6.90
C PHE A 58 -2.34 -14.16 -5.45
N PHE A 59 -3.31 -15.03 -5.20
CA PHE A 59 -3.68 -15.43 -3.86
C PHE A 59 -2.55 -16.16 -3.14
N GLU A 60 -1.94 -17.15 -3.80
CA GLU A 60 -0.79 -17.90 -3.28
C GLU A 60 0.41 -16.99 -3.03
N TYR A 61 0.63 -16.03 -3.90
CA TYR A 61 1.68 -15.02 -3.70
C TYR A 61 1.37 -14.11 -2.50
N GLY A 62 0.14 -13.67 -2.32
CA GLY A 62 -0.29 -12.92 -1.15
C GLY A 62 -0.01 -13.66 0.15
N GLN A 63 -0.34 -14.95 0.22
CA GLN A 63 -0.03 -15.80 1.37
C GLN A 63 1.50 -15.95 1.59
N PHE A 64 2.27 -16.04 0.51
CA PHE A 64 3.73 -16.08 0.60
C PHE A 64 4.30 -14.78 1.17
N VAL A 65 3.81 -13.62 0.70
CA VAL A 65 4.20 -12.30 1.23
C VAL A 65 3.85 -12.18 2.70
N GLU A 66 2.62 -12.52 3.08
CA GLU A 66 2.16 -12.52 4.46
C GLU A 66 3.11 -13.31 5.37
N LYS A 67 3.41 -14.54 5.00
CA LYS A 67 4.29 -15.43 5.77
C LYS A 67 5.71 -14.88 5.95
N ASN A 68 6.21 -14.11 4.99
CA ASN A 68 7.62 -13.70 4.95
C ASN A 68 7.85 -12.24 5.38
N LEU A 69 6.81 -11.40 5.42
CA LEU A 69 6.95 -9.99 5.76
C LEU A 69 6.22 -9.59 7.02
N ILE A 70 5.17 -10.30 7.40
CA ILE A 70 4.32 -9.87 8.50
C ILE A 70 4.69 -10.64 9.75
N GLU A 71 5.46 -9.99 10.63
CA GLU A 71 5.53 -10.36 12.04
C GLU A 71 4.28 -9.81 12.73
N TYR A 72 3.21 -10.62 12.80
CA TYR A 72 2.09 -10.27 13.65
C TYR A 72 2.53 -10.35 15.11
N PRO A 73 2.50 -9.26 15.87
CA PRO A 73 2.50 -9.36 17.30
C PRO A 73 1.18 -10.05 17.68
N SER A 74 1.25 -11.34 17.99
CA SER A 74 0.12 -12.26 18.27
C SER A 74 -0.84 -11.76 19.37
N ASP A 75 -0.38 -10.85 20.19
CA ASP A 75 -1.06 -10.24 21.33
C ASP A 75 -1.78 -8.92 21.02
N LYS A 76 -1.74 -8.46 19.76
CA LYS A 76 -2.28 -7.16 19.34
C LYS A 76 -3.34 -7.24 18.25
N ILE A 77 -4.04 -8.36 18.14
CA ILE A 77 -5.26 -8.41 17.33
C ILE A 77 -6.19 -7.33 17.86
N ILE A 78 -6.52 -6.38 16.98
CA ILE A 78 -7.43 -5.29 17.32
C ILE A 78 -8.78 -5.91 17.65
N GLN A 79 -9.18 -5.86 18.92
CA GLN A 79 -10.60 -6.02 19.22
C GLN A 79 -11.30 -4.82 18.60
N LEU A 80 -12.03 -5.08 17.52
CA LEU A 80 -12.93 -4.09 16.95
C LEU A 80 -13.81 -3.59 18.09
N SER A 81 -13.78 -2.27 18.36
CA SER A 81 -14.62 -1.70 19.38
C SER A 81 -16.08 -1.94 18.98
N ASN A 82 -16.88 -2.56 19.85
CA ASN A 82 -18.33 -2.69 19.66
C ASN A 82 -19.06 -1.34 19.79
N LYS A 83 -18.38 -0.22 19.58
CA LYS A 83 -19.01 1.09 19.50
C LYS A 83 -19.79 1.14 18.20
N LYS A 84 -21.09 1.15 18.32
CA LYS A 84 -21.98 1.56 17.24
C LYS A 84 -21.70 3.04 16.96
N ASN A 85 -20.73 3.30 16.07
CA ASN A 85 -20.52 4.63 15.55
C ASN A 85 -21.84 5.07 14.87
N LYS A 86 -22.17 6.35 15.02
CA LYS A 86 -23.33 6.90 14.33
C LYS A 86 -23.09 6.94 12.81
N LYS A 87 -21.80 7.06 12.40
CA LYS A 87 -21.32 7.02 11.02
C LYS A 87 -20.21 6.00 10.90
N ILE A 88 -19.98 5.55 9.69
CA ILE A 88 -18.84 4.67 9.35
C ILE A 88 -17.58 5.52 9.26
N ASN A 89 -16.56 5.20 10.06
CA ASN A 89 -15.23 5.80 9.98
C ASN A 89 -14.40 5.03 8.94
N LEU A 90 -14.18 5.63 7.79
CA LEU A 90 -13.42 5.06 6.68
C LEU A 90 -12.03 5.69 6.59
N GLY A 91 -10.98 4.89 6.76
CA GLY A 91 -9.60 5.28 6.48
C GLY A 91 -9.18 4.91 5.06
N ILE A 92 -8.51 5.82 4.36
CA ILE A 92 -7.91 5.56 3.05
C ILE A 92 -6.41 5.84 3.14
N LEU A 93 -5.59 4.78 3.02
CA LEU A 93 -4.12 4.87 3.07
C LEU A 93 -3.55 5.08 1.68
N SER A 94 -2.71 6.11 1.52
CA SER A 94 -1.98 6.36 0.28
C SER A 94 -0.66 7.11 0.50
N ALA A 95 0.33 6.85 -0.38
CA ALA A 95 1.55 7.66 -0.53
C ALA A 95 1.50 8.57 -1.78
N ASP A 96 0.38 8.57 -2.51
CA ASP A 96 0.27 9.20 -3.83
C ASP A 96 -0.88 10.22 -3.89
N LEU A 97 -1.03 11.03 -2.84
CA LEU A 97 -2.09 12.06 -2.69
C LEU A 97 -1.76 13.39 -3.36
N LYS A 98 -0.75 13.44 -4.22
CA LYS A 98 -0.28 14.68 -4.87
C LYS A 98 -1.16 15.07 -6.07
N THR A 99 -1.18 16.36 -6.37
CA THR A 99 -1.85 16.89 -7.57
C THR A 99 -1.32 16.23 -8.85
N GLY A 100 -2.24 15.84 -9.75
CA GLY A 100 -1.91 15.22 -11.03
C GLY A 100 -1.59 13.73 -10.97
N HIS A 101 -1.65 13.09 -9.79
CA HIS A 101 -1.51 11.64 -9.67
C HIS A 101 -2.84 10.93 -9.95
N SER A 102 -2.80 9.76 -10.60
CA SER A 102 -3.99 8.99 -10.95
C SER A 102 -4.86 8.66 -9.73
N ILE A 103 -4.24 8.27 -8.61
CA ILE A 103 -4.95 7.98 -7.36
C ILE A 103 -5.73 9.20 -6.88
N THR A 104 -5.13 10.39 -6.87
CA THR A 104 -5.81 11.63 -6.47
C THR A 104 -7.01 11.93 -7.37
N PHE A 105 -6.88 11.68 -8.68
CA PHE A 105 -7.97 11.87 -9.63
C PHE A 105 -9.16 10.95 -9.32
N PHE A 106 -8.92 9.66 -9.09
CA PHE A 106 -9.99 8.72 -8.73
C PHE A 106 -10.58 9.02 -7.35
N LEU A 107 -9.74 9.29 -6.35
CA LEU A 107 -10.21 9.63 -5.00
C LEU A 107 -11.07 10.88 -5.00
N LYS A 108 -10.70 11.94 -5.74
CA LYS A 108 -11.50 13.16 -5.86
C LYS A 108 -12.94 12.86 -6.28
N THR A 109 -13.13 11.99 -7.28
CA THR A 109 -14.46 11.62 -7.74
C THR A 109 -15.27 10.93 -6.65
N ILE A 110 -14.66 10.02 -5.89
CA ILE A 110 -15.31 9.34 -4.76
C ILE A 110 -15.66 10.35 -3.67
N LEU A 111 -14.70 11.21 -3.28
CA LEU A 111 -14.83 12.17 -2.21
C LEU A 111 -15.84 13.29 -2.49
N LEU A 112 -16.14 13.56 -3.76
CA LEU A 112 -17.19 14.51 -4.14
C LEU A 112 -18.59 13.91 -4.07
N ASN A 113 -18.72 12.57 -4.09
CA ASN A 113 -20.01 11.89 -4.29
C ASN A 113 -20.40 10.94 -3.14
N TYR A 114 -19.62 10.81 -2.07
CA TYR A 114 -20.00 9.94 -0.95
C TYR A 114 -21.05 10.61 -0.02
N ASN A 115 -21.79 9.79 0.70
CA ASN A 115 -22.79 10.28 1.66
C ASN A 115 -22.12 10.71 2.96
N LYS A 116 -21.98 12.03 3.16
CA LYS A 116 -21.37 12.64 4.36
C LYS A 116 -22.20 12.45 5.63
N ASP A 117 -23.46 12.08 5.52
CA ASP A 117 -24.32 11.84 6.69
C ASP A 117 -24.08 10.42 7.26
N GLU A 118 -23.53 9.52 6.46
CA GLU A 118 -23.30 8.10 6.82
C GLU A 118 -21.83 7.75 7.01
N ILE A 119 -20.91 8.47 6.36
CA ILE A 119 -19.49 8.13 6.33
C ILE A 119 -18.63 9.34 6.69
N ASP A 120 -17.69 9.15 7.60
CA ASP A 120 -16.60 10.07 7.88
C ASP A 120 -15.30 9.52 7.28
N ILE A 121 -14.66 10.26 6.37
CA ILE A 121 -13.47 9.81 5.66
C ILE A 121 -12.21 10.46 6.24
N TYR A 122 -11.21 9.62 6.55
CA TYR A 122 -9.87 9.98 6.99
C TYR A 122 -8.86 9.60 5.91
N LEU A 123 -8.05 10.54 5.41
CA LEU A 123 -6.92 10.24 4.55
C LEU A 123 -5.68 9.97 5.41
N ILE A 124 -5.11 8.79 5.28
CA ILE A 124 -3.89 8.38 5.97
C ILE A 124 -2.75 8.52 4.96
N SER A 125 -1.93 9.56 5.14
CA SER A 125 -0.88 9.90 4.19
C SER A 125 0.45 9.29 4.58
N ASN A 126 1.01 8.46 3.69
CA ASN A 126 2.41 8.03 3.74
C ASN A 126 3.26 8.72 2.67
N GLN A 127 2.86 9.91 2.24
CA GLN A 127 3.51 10.69 1.20
C GLN A 127 4.82 11.29 1.70
N LYS A 128 5.88 11.23 0.86
CA LYS A 128 7.23 11.68 1.26
C LYS A 128 7.28 13.14 1.71
N ASP A 129 6.55 14.00 1.00
CA ASP A 129 6.42 15.42 1.33
C ASP A 129 4.94 15.75 1.54
N PRO A 130 4.49 15.92 2.79
CA PRO A 130 3.11 16.25 3.10
C PRO A 130 2.61 17.54 2.45
N ASN A 131 3.50 18.48 2.14
CA ASN A 131 3.11 19.76 1.50
C ASN A 131 2.67 19.59 0.05
N THR A 132 2.92 18.42 -0.55
CA THR A 132 2.51 18.13 -1.93
C THR A 132 1.15 17.45 -2.02
N ILE A 133 0.46 17.25 -0.89
CA ILE A 133 -0.92 16.73 -0.89
C ILE A 133 -1.83 17.69 -1.65
N SER A 134 -2.65 17.13 -2.53
CA SER A 134 -3.52 17.92 -3.40
C SER A 134 -4.59 18.67 -2.61
N ASN A 135 -4.65 19.98 -2.76
CA ASN A 135 -5.70 20.82 -2.19
C ASN A 135 -7.10 20.44 -2.70
N GLU A 136 -7.18 19.73 -3.83
CA GLU A 136 -8.46 19.30 -4.42
C GLU A 136 -9.18 18.24 -3.57
N ILE A 137 -8.45 17.54 -2.69
CA ILE A 137 -9.02 16.47 -1.84
C ILE A 137 -8.99 16.81 -0.36
N THR A 138 -8.16 17.76 0.08
CA THR A 138 -7.97 18.07 1.50
C THR A 138 -9.25 18.55 2.18
N ASN A 139 -10.07 19.36 1.47
CA ASN A 139 -11.32 19.92 1.99
C ASN A 139 -12.53 18.98 1.86
N LEU A 140 -12.33 17.80 1.29
CA LEU A 140 -13.39 16.81 1.03
C LEU A 140 -13.47 15.73 2.10
N VAL A 141 -12.53 15.69 3.02
CA VAL A 141 -12.40 14.66 4.06
C VAL A 141 -12.49 15.27 5.45
N LEU A 142 -12.71 14.44 6.45
CA LEU A 142 -12.79 14.90 7.84
C LEU A 142 -11.43 15.33 8.36
N GLU A 143 -10.40 14.52 8.12
CA GLU A 143 -9.02 14.76 8.59
C GLU A 143 -7.99 14.08 7.69
N ILE A 144 -6.77 14.65 7.65
CA ILE A 144 -5.60 14.05 7.01
C ILE A 144 -4.59 13.70 8.09
N ILE A 145 -4.20 12.43 8.16
CA ILE A 145 -3.28 11.89 9.14
C ILE A 145 -1.96 11.57 8.45
N ASP A 146 -0.93 12.38 8.68
CA ASP A 146 0.40 12.09 8.19
C ASP A 146 1.10 11.04 9.06
N ILE A 147 1.55 9.95 8.41
CA ILE A 147 2.31 8.85 9.02
C ILE A 147 3.69 8.67 8.35
N SER A 148 4.07 9.54 7.43
CA SER A 148 5.21 9.36 6.53
C SER A 148 6.57 9.26 7.24
N GLN A 149 6.68 9.86 8.43
CA GLN A 149 7.90 9.89 9.23
C GLN A 149 7.82 9.00 10.48
N LEU A 150 6.71 8.29 10.66
CA LEU A 150 6.49 7.44 11.83
C LEU A 150 7.04 6.03 11.59
N SER A 151 7.49 5.38 12.67
CA SER A 151 7.70 3.94 12.68
C SER A 151 6.36 3.21 12.42
N ASP A 152 6.40 1.93 12.02
CA ASP A 152 5.15 1.16 11.80
C ASP A 152 4.32 1.06 13.08
N LEU A 153 4.97 0.89 14.23
CA LEU A 153 4.29 0.85 15.53
C LEU A 153 3.62 2.20 15.87
N ASP A 154 4.30 3.32 15.66
CA ASP A 154 3.74 4.64 15.94
C ASP A 154 2.61 4.99 14.96
N ALA A 155 2.78 4.64 13.68
CA ALA A 155 1.73 4.79 12.67
C ALA A 155 0.49 3.97 13.06
N LEU A 156 0.67 2.69 13.44
CA LEU A 156 -0.40 1.83 13.90
C LEU A 156 -1.12 2.43 15.12
N ASN A 157 -0.37 2.91 16.12
CA ASN A 157 -0.94 3.51 17.32
C ASN A 157 -1.71 4.82 16.99
N LYS A 158 -1.25 5.58 16.01
CA LYS A 158 -1.93 6.79 15.54
C LYS A 158 -3.24 6.45 14.82
N ILE A 159 -3.20 5.47 13.92
CA ILE A 159 -4.37 5.00 13.16
C ILE A 159 -5.44 4.41 14.11
N ARG A 160 -5.03 3.62 15.11
CA ARG A 160 -5.95 3.04 16.09
C ARG A 160 -6.81 4.06 16.84
N LYS A 161 -6.27 5.25 17.11
CA LYS A 161 -7.00 6.35 17.79
C LYS A 161 -8.17 6.88 16.97
N LEU A 162 -8.20 6.64 15.65
CA LEU A 162 -9.27 7.08 14.76
C LEU A 162 -10.52 6.20 14.89
N ASN A 163 -10.43 5.04 15.54
CA ASN A 163 -11.53 4.07 15.65
C ASN A 163 -12.19 3.78 14.29
N LEU A 164 -11.37 3.47 13.27
CA LEU A 164 -11.85 3.17 11.94
C LEU A 164 -12.68 1.88 11.95
N ASP A 165 -13.78 1.88 11.22
CA ASP A 165 -14.60 0.70 10.95
C ASP A 165 -14.06 -0.06 9.72
N ILE A 166 -13.53 0.70 8.73
CA ILE A 166 -12.98 0.17 7.48
C ILE A 166 -11.69 0.91 7.16
N MET A 167 -10.68 0.18 6.67
CA MET A 167 -9.47 0.75 6.12
C MET A 167 -9.26 0.21 4.70
N ILE A 168 -9.05 1.13 3.75
CA ILE A 168 -8.74 0.82 2.35
C ILE A 168 -7.30 1.24 2.07
N ASP A 169 -6.45 0.28 1.69
CA ASP A 169 -5.14 0.54 1.12
C ASP A 169 -5.27 0.68 -0.40
N VAL A 170 -4.93 1.85 -0.93
CA VAL A 170 -4.91 2.13 -2.38
C VAL A 170 -3.51 2.09 -2.97
N MET A 171 -2.53 1.60 -2.22
CA MET A 171 -1.13 1.51 -2.64
C MET A 171 -0.78 0.13 -3.19
N GLY A 172 -1.29 -0.94 -2.57
CA GLY A 172 -0.90 -2.30 -2.91
C GLY A 172 0.63 -2.47 -2.87
N TYR A 173 1.22 -3.03 -3.92
CA TYR A 173 2.67 -3.25 -4.02
C TYR A 173 3.46 -2.04 -4.56
N THR A 174 2.88 -0.85 -4.65
CA THR A 174 3.61 0.33 -5.13
C THR A 174 4.66 0.80 -4.12
N SER A 175 5.56 1.68 -4.57
CA SER A 175 6.58 2.25 -3.70
C SER A 175 5.98 2.94 -2.47
N ARG A 176 6.65 2.79 -1.32
CA ARG A 176 6.24 3.34 -0.03
C ARG A 176 4.96 2.71 0.57
N ASN A 177 4.56 1.54 0.09
CA ASN A 177 3.58 0.76 0.84
C ASN A 177 4.11 0.38 2.24
N ARG A 178 3.23 -0.04 3.11
CA ARG A 178 3.55 -0.50 4.47
C ARG A 178 3.05 -1.94 4.70
N ILE A 179 3.23 -2.77 3.65
CA ILE A 179 2.97 -4.22 3.72
C ILE A 179 4.12 -4.89 4.45
#